data_8ca04faaa5bb36548fa80047526492a6
#
_entry.id   8ca04faaa5bb36548fa80047526492a6
#
_cell.length_a   1.000
_cell.length_b   1.000
_cell.length_c   1.000
_cell.angle_alpha   90.00
_cell.angle_beta   90.00
_cell.angle_gamma   90.00
#
_symmetry.space_group_name_H-M   'P 1'
#
loop_
_entity.id
_entity.type
_entity.pdbx_description
1 polymer ?
#
loop_
_entity_poly.entity_id
_entity_poly.type
_entity_poly.pdbx_seq_one_letter_code
_entity_poly.pdbx_strand_id
1 'polypeptide(L)'
;DKHVIVVTGDGDGLAIGGNHTIHGCRRNIGLNHILINNFIYALTNSQTSPTTPKGMWTVTAQYGNIDPSFDACKLATAAGASFVARGSVIEPEKLTKLFVEGFSHDGYSFFDVFSNCHINLGRKNKMGEAVKNLEWIKGRTTSKVKFDMLSDEEKKGIFPLGVLHKDEEKIEYTKAYDKVRRAAMSNEVINFEELV
;
A
#
# COMPACT_ATOMS: atom_id res chain seq x y z
N ASP A 1 -0.67 -2.15 25.55
CA ASP A 1 -0.69 -1.68 24.16
C ASP A 1 -0.48 -2.88 23.24
N LYS A 2 -1.30 -2.97 22.18
CA LYS A 2 -1.22 -4.05 21.19
C LYS A 2 -1.19 -3.43 19.79
N HIS A 3 -0.26 -3.89 18.94
CA HIS A 3 -0.28 -3.55 17.53
C HIS A 3 -1.27 -4.46 16.79
N VAL A 4 -2.15 -3.88 16.00
CA VAL A 4 -3.02 -4.61 15.07
C VAL A 4 -2.33 -4.60 13.71
N ILE A 5 -2.04 -5.78 13.17
CA ILE A 5 -1.41 -5.94 11.86
C ILE A 5 -2.35 -6.74 10.97
N VAL A 6 -2.69 -6.16 9.82
CA VAL A 6 -3.48 -6.81 8.77
C VAL A 6 -2.57 -7.07 7.58
N VAL A 7 -2.52 -8.30 7.11
CA VAL A 7 -1.73 -8.68 5.93
C VAL A 7 -2.68 -9.13 4.84
N THR A 8 -2.60 -8.52 3.67
CA THR A 8 -3.43 -8.85 2.50
C THR A 8 -2.58 -9.02 1.24
N GLY A 9 -3.10 -9.72 0.24
CA GLY A 9 -2.61 -9.61 -1.13
C GLY A 9 -3.12 -8.33 -1.81
N ASP A 10 -2.55 -8.00 -2.94
CA ASP A 10 -2.96 -6.83 -3.74
C ASP A 10 -4.38 -6.96 -4.30
N GLY A 11 -4.75 -8.14 -4.77
CA GLY A 11 -6.13 -8.41 -5.18
C GLY A 11 -7.10 -8.39 -4.01
N ASP A 12 -6.69 -8.96 -2.89
CA ASP A 12 -7.47 -9.04 -1.67
C ASP A 12 -7.74 -7.65 -1.06
N GLY A 13 -6.67 -6.89 -0.80
CA GLY A 13 -6.75 -5.58 -0.15
C GLY A 13 -7.29 -4.44 -1.02
N LEU A 14 -7.18 -4.52 -2.36
CA LEU A 14 -7.54 -3.43 -3.27
C LEU A 14 -8.76 -3.71 -4.15
N ALA A 15 -9.16 -4.98 -4.32
CA ALA A 15 -10.40 -5.33 -5.01
C ALA A 15 -11.52 -5.58 -4.00
N ILE A 16 -11.68 -6.82 -3.54
CA ILE A 16 -12.77 -7.17 -2.62
C ILE A 16 -12.67 -6.44 -1.27
N GLY A 17 -11.45 -6.24 -0.75
CA GLY A 17 -11.17 -5.49 0.47
C GLY A 17 -11.02 -3.98 0.27
N GLY A 18 -11.08 -3.47 -0.97
CA GLY A 18 -10.79 -2.07 -1.29
C GLY A 18 -11.65 -1.08 -0.52
N ASN A 19 -12.92 -1.38 -0.34
CA ASN A 19 -13.83 -0.58 0.49
C ASN A 19 -13.34 -0.46 1.94
N HIS A 20 -12.89 -1.56 2.54
CA HIS A 20 -12.39 -1.56 3.92
C HIS A 20 -11.06 -0.81 4.04
N THR A 21 -10.16 -0.98 3.06
CA THR A 21 -8.91 -0.22 2.98
C THR A 21 -9.18 1.28 2.92
N ILE A 22 -10.03 1.74 2.00
CA ILE A 22 -10.38 3.17 1.85
C ILE A 22 -10.97 3.73 3.14
N HIS A 23 -11.93 3.05 3.75
CA HIS A 23 -12.58 3.55 4.96
C HIS A 23 -11.72 3.43 6.21
N GLY A 24 -10.78 2.46 6.27
CA GLY A 24 -9.76 2.39 7.31
C GLY A 24 -8.82 3.59 7.25
N CYS A 25 -8.29 3.90 6.05
CA CYS A 25 -7.47 5.07 5.78
C CYS A 25 -8.20 6.38 6.16
N ARG A 26 -9.42 6.55 5.66
CA ARG A 26 -10.23 7.76 5.89
C ARG A 26 -10.43 8.07 7.37
N ARG A 27 -10.68 7.03 8.17
CA ARG A 27 -10.89 7.16 9.61
C ARG A 27 -9.61 7.26 10.41
N ASN A 28 -8.46 7.01 9.78
CA ASN A 28 -7.17 6.92 10.45
C ASN A 28 -7.18 5.96 11.66
N ILE A 29 -7.74 4.75 11.45
CA ILE A 29 -7.83 3.73 12.49
C ILE A 29 -6.42 3.23 12.83
N GLY A 30 -6.11 3.09 14.12
CA GLY A 30 -4.80 2.61 14.59
C GLY A 30 -4.52 1.15 14.22
N LEU A 31 -4.14 0.90 12.97
CA LEU A 31 -3.72 -0.40 12.47
C LEU A 31 -2.63 -0.31 11.40
N ASN A 32 -1.89 -1.39 11.26
CA ASN A 32 -0.81 -1.54 10.29
C ASN A 32 -1.26 -2.47 9.16
N HIS A 33 -1.49 -1.94 7.96
CA HIS A 33 -1.90 -2.71 6.79
C HIS A 33 -0.71 -2.99 5.89
N ILE A 34 -0.30 -4.24 5.79
CA ILE A 34 0.76 -4.73 4.91
C ILE A 34 0.11 -5.37 3.68
N LEU A 35 0.21 -4.69 2.54
CA LEU A 35 -0.24 -5.18 1.25
C LEU A 35 0.91 -5.89 0.55
N ILE A 36 0.86 -7.21 0.44
CA ILE A 36 1.83 -7.99 -0.35
C ILE A 36 1.44 -7.91 -1.82
N ASN A 37 2.13 -7.05 -2.54
CA ASN A 37 1.82 -6.73 -3.93
C ASN A 37 2.69 -7.56 -4.87
N ASN A 38 2.11 -8.59 -5.44
CA ASN A 38 2.74 -9.46 -6.44
C ASN A 38 2.13 -9.30 -7.85
N PHE A 39 1.27 -8.30 -8.02
CA PHE A 39 0.64 -7.89 -9.28
C PHE A 39 -0.33 -8.90 -9.90
N ILE A 40 -0.84 -9.87 -9.11
CA ILE A 40 -1.75 -10.90 -9.63
C ILE A 40 -2.48 -11.64 -8.49
N TYR A 41 -3.68 -12.16 -8.76
CA TYR A 41 -4.26 -13.19 -7.91
C TYR A 41 -3.50 -14.51 -8.11
N ALA A 42 -2.52 -14.77 -7.25
CA ALA A 42 -1.64 -15.94 -7.41
C ALA A 42 -2.32 -17.25 -6.99
N LEU A 43 -2.95 -17.28 -5.81
CA LEU A 43 -3.53 -18.49 -5.22
C LEU A 43 -4.64 -19.09 -6.09
N THR A 44 -5.49 -18.25 -6.65
CA THR A 44 -6.64 -18.63 -7.47
C THR A 44 -6.31 -18.80 -8.96
N ASN A 45 -5.01 -18.85 -9.30
CA ASN A 45 -4.50 -19.27 -10.59
C ASN A 45 -4.46 -18.20 -11.69
N SER A 46 -3.90 -17.03 -11.37
CA SER A 46 -3.50 -15.98 -12.35
C SER A 46 -4.60 -15.06 -12.87
N GLN A 47 -5.60 -14.71 -12.07
CA GLN A 47 -6.56 -13.67 -12.44
C GLN A 47 -5.92 -12.27 -12.32
N THR A 48 -6.43 -11.33 -13.11
CA THR A 48 -6.04 -9.92 -13.04
C THR A 48 -6.37 -9.33 -11.67
N SER A 49 -5.38 -8.74 -11.01
CA SER A 49 -5.56 -7.92 -9.80
C SER A 49 -5.61 -6.43 -10.13
N PRO A 50 -6.04 -5.56 -9.22
CA PRO A 50 -6.03 -4.12 -9.45
C PRO A 50 -4.65 -3.52 -9.72
N THR A 51 -3.56 -4.20 -9.34
CA THR A 51 -2.18 -3.76 -9.56
C THR A 51 -1.51 -4.42 -10.75
N THR A 52 -2.17 -5.35 -11.44
CA THR A 52 -1.61 -6.03 -12.63
C THR A 52 -1.26 -5.00 -13.71
N PRO A 53 -0.01 -4.95 -14.18
CA PRO A 53 0.40 -3.98 -15.18
C PRO A 53 -0.37 -4.14 -16.49
N LYS A 54 -0.60 -3.00 -17.16
CA LYS A 54 -1.22 -2.98 -18.49
C LYS A 54 -0.41 -3.82 -19.48
N GLY A 55 -1.08 -4.59 -20.31
CA GLY A 55 -0.49 -5.49 -21.30
C GLY A 55 -0.08 -6.87 -20.77
N MET A 56 -0.07 -7.09 -19.45
CA MET A 56 0.26 -8.40 -18.88
C MET A 56 -0.84 -9.41 -19.19
N TRP A 57 -0.43 -10.61 -19.54
CA TRP A 57 -1.31 -11.76 -19.71
C TRP A 57 -1.79 -12.28 -18.35
N THR A 58 -3.08 -12.55 -18.23
CA THR A 58 -3.67 -13.24 -17.08
C THR A 58 -4.75 -14.20 -17.58
N VAL A 59 -5.22 -15.11 -16.73
CA VAL A 59 -6.30 -16.03 -17.12
C VAL A 59 -7.61 -15.31 -17.44
N THR A 60 -7.83 -14.13 -16.84
CA THR A 60 -9.02 -13.29 -17.10
C THR A 60 -8.76 -12.19 -18.14
N ALA A 61 -7.53 -12.02 -18.63
CA ALA A 61 -7.14 -11.08 -19.66
C ALA A 61 -6.12 -11.72 -20.63
N GLN A 62 -6.59 -12.70 -21.41
CA GLN A 62 -5.75 -13.54 -22.27
C GLN A 62 -5.09 -12.81 -23.43
N TYR A 63 -5.57 -11.64 -23.81
CA TYR A 63 -4.98 -10.77 -24.84
C TYR A 63 -4.18 -9.60 -24.25
N GLY A 64 -3.98 -9.60 -22.92
CA GLY A 64 -3.31 -8.56 -22.16
C GLY A 64 -4.29 -7.71 -21.35
N ASN A 65 -3.89 -7.37 -20.14
CA ASN A 65 -4.68 -6.48 -19.27
C ASN A 65 -4.80 -5.09 -19.88
N ILE A 66 -6.01 -4.56 -20.04
CA ILE A 66 -6.28 -3.21 -20.58
C ILE A 66 -6.51 -2.18 -19.47
N ASP A 67 -6.81 -2.64 -18.25
CA ASP A 67 -7.12 -1.75 -17.14
C ASP A 67 -5.86 -1.03 -16.64
N PRO A 68 -5.97 0.24 -16.26
CA PRO A 68 -4.89 0.94 -15.58
C PRO A 68 -4.69 0.36 -14.19
N SER A 69 -3.41 0.10 -13.84
CA SER A 69 -3.07 -0.41 -12.51
C SER A 69 -3.29 0.66 -11.44
N PHE A 70 -3.78 0.26 -10.27
CA PHE A 70 -3.75 1.13 -9.10
C PHE A 70 -2.32 1.39 -8.62
N ASP A 71 -2.04 2.64 -8.27
CA ASP A 71 -0.95 2.96 -7.36
C ASP A 71 -1.50 2.91 -5.93
N ALA A 72 -1.23 1.80 -5.23
CA ALA A 72 -1.78 1.54 -3.91
C ALA A 72 -1.42 2.63 -2.88
N CYS A 73 -0.19 3.17 -2.95
CA CYS A 73 0.25 4.23 -2.06
C CYS A 73 -0.49 5.56 -2.33
N LYS A 74 -0.67 5.93 -3.61
CA LYS A 74 -1.46 7.12 -3.95
C LYS A 74 -2.90 6.98 -3.51
N LEU A 75 -3.49 5.80 -3.67
CA LEU A 75 -4.86 5.52 -3.22
C LEU A 75 -4.96 5.65 -1.70
N ALA A 76 -4.06 5.02 -0.94
CA ALA A 76 -4.06 5.09 0.52
C ALA A 76 -3.87 6.52 1.04
N THR A 77 -2.95 7.28 0.43
CA THR A 77 -2.72 8.70 0.76
C THR A 77 -3.96 9.54 0.46
N ALA A 78 -4.55 9.40 -0.73
CA ALA A 78 -5.76 10.13 -1.12
C ALA A 78 -6.98 9.76 -0.26
N ALA A 79 -7.03 8.51 0.21
CA ALA A 79 -8.05 8.06 1.17
C ALA A 79 -7.82 8.55 2.60
N GLY A 80 -6.64 9.11 2.91
CA GLY A 80 -6.34 9.75 4.18
C GLY A 80 -5.57 8.90 5.19
N ALA A 81 -4.83 7.87 4.76
CA ALA A 81 -3.88 7.18 5.63
C ALA A 81 -2.80 8.15 6.12
N SER A 82 -2.49 8.16 7.41
CA SER A 82 -1.51 9.10 7.98
C SER A 82 -0.06 8.63 7.83
N PHE A 83 0.17 7.35 7.56
CA PHE A 83 1.48 6.83 7.19
C PHE A 83 1.37 5.93 5.96
N VAL A 84 2.15 6.22 4.91
CA VAL A 84 2.18 5.41 3.69
C VAL A 84 3.61 5.18 3.26
N ALA A 85 4.00 3.92 3.11
CA ALA A 85 5.32 3.53 2.67
C ALA A 85 5.26 2.47 1.57
N ARG A 86 6.27 2.46 0.69
CA ARG A 86 6.47 1.38 -0.27
C ARG A 86 7.82 0.74 -0.06
N GLY A 87 7.84 -0.58 0.02
CA GLY A 87 9.04 -1.37 0.14
C GLY A 87 9.08 -2.51 -0.89
N SER A 88 10.16 -3.27 -0.86
CA SER A 88 10.31 -4.46 -1.70
C SER A 88 11.03 -5.56 -0.93
N VAL A 89 10.65 -6.80 -1.18
CA VAL A 89 11.33 -7.99 -0.64
C VAL A 89 12.80 -8.10 -1.09
N ILE A 90 13.21 -7.32 -2.08
CA ILE A 90 14.59 -7.27 -2.58
C ILE A 90 15.51 -6.54 -1.60
N GLU A 91 14.96 -5.62 -0.79
CA GLU A 91 15.71 -4.80 0.18
C GLU A 91 15.18 -5.04 1.62
N PRO A 92 15.38 -6.25 2.18
CA PRO A 92 14.74 -6.66 3.44
C PRO A 92 15.12 -5.79 4.64
N GLU A 93 16.37 -5.30 4.69
CA GLU A 93 16.81 -4.40 5.76
C GLU A 93 16.11 -3.05 5.72
N LYS A 94 15.90 -2.49 4.52
CA LYS A 94 15.15 -1.24 4.35
C LYS A 94 13.67 -1.44 4.65
N LEU A 95 13.11 -2.56 4.19
CA LEU A 95 11.72 -2.93 4.47
C LEU A 95 11.47 -3.05 5.97
N THR A 96 12.39 -3.69 6.71
CA THR A 96 12.32 -3.78 8.18
C THR A 96 12.29 -2.39 8.84
N LYS A 97 13.15 -1.47 8.38
CA LYS A 97 13.15 -0.09 8.92
C LYS A 97 11.82 0.63 8.66
N LEU A 98 11.22 0.44 7.48
CA LEU A 98 9.90 1.01 7.16
C LEU A 98 8.82 0.44 8.09
N PHE A 99 8.84 -0.86 8.36
CA PHE A 99 7.89 -1.47 9.30
C PHE A 99 8.07 -0.93 10.72
N VAL A 100 9.31 -0.82 11.22
CA VAL A 100 9.57 -0.27 12.56
C VAL A 100 9.04 1.17 12.66
N GLU A 101 9.30 2.00 11.65
CA GLU A 101 8.82 3.38 11.62
C GLU A 101 7.29 3.45 11.62
N GLY A 102 6.63 2.72 10.70
CA GLY A 102 5.18 2.78 10.59
C GLY A 102 4.45 2.08 11.74
N PHE A 103 5.04 1.05 12.37
CA PHE A 103 4.44 0.43 13.57
C PHE A 103 4.52 1.33 14.80
N SER A 104 5.45 2.28 14.80
CA SER A 104 5.56 3.31 15.83
C SER A 104 4.67 4.53 15.56
N HIS A 105 4.09 4.62 14.37
CA HIS A 105 3.20 5.72 13.98
C HIS A 105 1.81 5.54 14.59
N ASP A 106 1.20 6.65 14.97
CA ASP A 106 -0.13 6.68 15.58
C ASP A 106 -1.20 6.97 14.52
N GLY A 107 -1.89 5.93 14.10
CA GLY A 107 -2.91 5.99 13.08
C GLY A 107 -2.84 4.85 12.07
N TYR A 108 -3.38 5.05 10.88
CA TYR A 108 -3.39 4.05 9.82
C TYR A 108 -2.07 4.05 9.07
N SER A 109 -1.28 2.99 9.25
CA SER A 109 -0.04 2.76 8.51
C SER A 109 -0.27 1.78 7.37
N PHE A 110 -0.04 2.24 6.13
CA PHE A 110 -0.18 1.45 4.91
C PHE A 110 1.19 1.15 4.28
N PHE A 111 1.44 -0.12 4.00
CA PHE A 111 2.68 -0.59 3.38
C PHE A 111 2.37 -1.34 2.09
N ASP A 112 2.79 -0.81 0.95
CA ASP A 112 2.79 -1.50 -0.35
C ASP A 112 4.11 -2.24 -0.52
N VAL A 113 4.11 -3.55 -0.33
CA VAL A 113 5.31 -4.38 -0.36
C VAL A 113 5.41 -5.14 -1.66
N PHE A 114 6.27 -4.70 -2.57
CA PHE A 114 6.51 -5.40 -3.83
C PHE A 114 7.17 -6.75 -3.60
N SER A 115 6.51 -7.77 -4.07
CA SER A 115 6.94 -9.16 -4.02
C SER A 115 6.85 -9.79 -5.42
N ASN A 116 7.51 -10.91 -5.63
CA ASN A 116 7.44 -11.61 -6.90
C ASN A 116 6.40 -12.74 -6.89
N CYS A 117 5.78 -12.94 -8.04
CA CYS A 117 5.02 -14.15 -8.35
C CYS A 117 5.59 -14.78 -9.63
N HIS A 118 6.68 -15.53 -9.51
CA HIS A 118 7.39 -16.08 -10.67
C HIS A 118 6.61 -17.16 -11.42
N ILE A 119 5.65 -17.83 -10.78
CA ILE A 119 4.83 -18.87 -11.43
C ILE A 119 3.67 -18.23 -12.19
N ASN A 120 2.77 -17.56 -11.49
CA ASN A 120 1.50 -17.11 -12.08
C ASN A 120 1.62 -15.81 -12.88
N LEU A 121 2.54 -14.91 -12.52
CA LEU A 121 2.85 -13.73 -13.31
C LEU A 121 4.07 -13.99 -14.22
N GLY A 122 5.18 -14.40 -13.63
CA GLY A 122 6.46 -14.47 -14.32
C GLY A 122 6.49 -15.43 -15.50
N ARG A 123 6.19 -16.70 -15.30
CA ARG A 123 6.20 -17.72 -16.39
C ARG A 123 5.18 -17.41 -17.47
N LYS A 124 3.98 -17.00 -17.08
CA LYS A 124 2.88 -16.69 -18.01
C LYS A 124 3.20 -15.50 -18.91
N ASN A 125 3.97 -14.54 -18.40
CA ASN A 125 4.41 -13.35 -19.14
C ASN A 125 5.85 -13.45 -19.68
N LYS A 126 6.44 -14.66 -19.73
CA LYS A 126 7.79 -14.90 -20.25
C LYS A 126 8.89 -14.10 -19.54
N MET A 127 8.68 -13.77 -18.28
CA MET A 127 9.64 -12.98 -17.47
C MET A 127 10.76 -13.85 -16.89
N GLY A 128 10.81 -15.14 -17.22
CA GLY A 128 11.79 -16.08 -16.72
C GLY A 128 11.49 -16.59 -15.32
N GLU A 129 12.54 -17.03 -14.61
CA GLU A 129 12.45 -17.61 -13.28
C GLU A 129 12.44 -16.57 -12.15
N ALA A 130 12.42 -17.02 -10.90
CA ALA A 130 12.26 -16.16 -9.71
C ALA A 130 13.25 -14.99 -9.67
N VAL A 131 14.53 -15.24 -9.99
CA VAL A 131 15.58 -14.20 -9.98
C VAL A 131 15.29 -13.12 -11.01
N LYS A 132 14.96 -13.50 -12.26
CA LYS A 132 14.61 -12.54 -13.31
C LYS A 132 13.36 -11.75 -13.00
N ASN A 133 12.40 -12.36 -12.31
CA ASN A 133 11.20 -11.66 -11.86
C ASN A 133 11.54 -10.62 -10.78
N LEU A 134 12.45 -10.93 -9.86
CA LEU A 134 12.98 -9.94 -8.89
C LEU A 134 13.77 -8.82 -9.58
N GLU A 135 14.59 -9.14 -10.58
CA GLU A 135 15.29 -8.14 -11.39
C GLU A 135 14.32 -7.21 -12.13
N TRP A 136 13.20 -7.74 -12.61
CA TRP A 136 12.13 -6.94 -13.23
C TRP A 136 11.54 -5.94 -12.24
N ILE A 137 11.29 -6.33 -10.98
CA ILE A 137 10.85 -5.42 -9.92
C ILE A 137 11.95 -4.39 -9.63
N LYS A 138 13.21 -4.84 -9.47
CA LYS A 138 14.35 -3.96 -9.20
C LYS A 138 14.54 -2.89 -10.27
N GLY A 139 14.36 -3.24 -11.54
CA GLY A 139 14.48 -2.30 -12.66
C GLY A 139 13.36 -1.26 -12.73
N ARG A 140 12.28 -1.43 -11.93
CA ARG A 140 11.13 -0.52 -11.85
C ARG A 140 11.03 0.23 -10.53
N THR A 141 12.01 0.10 -9.67
CA THR A 141 12.00 0.73 -8.35
C THR A 141 13.24 1.56 -8.13
N THR A 142 13.09 2.66 -7.41
CA THR A 142 14.21 3.52 -6.99
C THR A 142 13.89 4.15 -5.64
N SER A 143 14.88 4.70 -4.92
CA SER A 143 14.59 5.41 -3.67
C SER A 143 13.74 6.65 -3.93
N LYS A 144 12.90 7.04 -2.96
CA LYS A 144 12.07 8.26 -3.03
C LYS A 144 12.91 9.49 -3.40
N VAL A 145 14.09 9.65 -2.80
CA VAL A 145 14.99 10.78 -3.06
C VAL A 145 15.42 10.81 -4.54
N LYS A 146 15.82 9.68 -5.10
CA LYS A 146 16.18 9.62 -6.53
C LYS A 146 14.98 9.84 -7.43
N PHE A 147 13.83 9.25 -7.08
CA PHE A 147 12.60 9.41 -7.84
C PHE A 147 12.18 10.87 -7.98
N ASP A 148 12.31 11.67 -6.91
CA ASP A 148 11.94 13.10 -6.92
C ASP A 148 12.81 13.94 -7.87
N MET A 149 14.03 13.46 -8.15
CA MET A 149 14.97 14.13 -9.08
C MET A 149 14.72 13.76 -10.56
N LEU A 150 13.91 12.74 -10.84
CA LEU A 150 13.62 12.31 -12.20
C LEU A 150 12.65 13.28 -12.88
N SER A 151 12.80 13.43 -14.19
CA SER A 151 11.82 14.08 -15.06
C SER A 151 10.53 13.27 -15.15
N ASP A 152 9.44 13.87 -15.60
CA ASP A 152 8.14 13.17 -15.72
C ASP A 152 8.20 12.00 -16.71
N GLU A 153 9.04 12.08 -17.73
CA GLU A 153 9.27 10.97 -18.68
C GLU A 153 9.99 9.80 -17.99
N GLU A 154 11.04 10.09 -17.22
CA GLU A 154 11.81 9.06 -16.50
C GLU A 154 11.02 8.39 -15.38
N LYS A 155 10.04 9.07 -14.80
CA LYS A 155 9.14 8.51 -13.78
C LYS A 155 8.18 7.46 -14.33
N LYS A 156 7.95 7.43 -15.65
CA LYS A 156 7.01 6.49 -16.25
C LYS A 156 7.43 5.04 -16.00
N GLY A 157 6.57 4.30 -15.31
CA GLY A 157 6.81 2.89 -14.97
C GLY A 157 7.84 2.65 -13.85
N ILE A 158 8.30 3.70 -13.17
CA ILE A 158 9.19 3.63 -12.00
C ILE A 158 8.39 3.94 -10.74
N PHE A 159 8.67 3.21 -9.68
CA PHE A 159 8.02 3.34 -8.39
C PHE A 159 9.01 3.79 -7.31
N PRO A 160 8.70 4.83 -6.53
CA PRO A 160 9.52 5.24 -5.40
C PRO A 160 9.41 4.23 -4.25
N LEU A 161 10.54 3.90 -3.61
CA LEU A 161 10.63 3.12 -2.38
C LEU A 161 11.00 4.05 -1.22
N GLY A 162 10.38 3.84 -0.07
CA GLY A 162 10.56 4.61 1.15
C GLY A 162 9.24 5.06 1.74
N VAL A 163 9.29 5.98 2.70
CA VAL A 163 8.12 6.68 3.21
C VAL A 163 7.65 7.69 2.16
N LEU A 164 6.40 7.57 1.72
CA LEU A 164 5.82 8.37 0.65
C LEU A 164 4.88 9.46 1.18
N HIS A 165 4.29 9.21 2.34
CA HIS A 165 3.43 10.15 3.06
C HIS A 165 3.54 9.91 4.56
N LYS A 166 3.60 10.99 5.35
CA LYS A 166 3.56 10.94 6.81
C LYS A 166 2.91 12.21 7.33
N ASP A 167 1.85 12.05 8.09
CA ASP A 167 1.13 13.11 8.78
C ASP A 167 1.09 12.77 10.27
N GLU A 168 1.90 13.45 11.06
CA GLU A 168 2.03 13.23 12.50
C GLU A 168 0.97 14.02 13.31
N GLU A 169 0.27 14.94 12.66
CA GLU A 169 -0.72 15.80 13.31
C GLU A 169 -2.12 15.17 13.27
N LYS A 170 -2.36 14.28 12.31
CA LYS A 170 -3.66 13.64 12.14
C LYS A 170 -4.00 12.71 13.32
N ILE A 171 -5.06 13.03 14.03
CA ILE A 171 -5.49 12.29 15.22
C ILE A 171 -5.98 10.89 14.83
N GLU A 172 -5.54 9.88 15.59
CA GLU A 172 -6.03 8.51 15.48
C GLU A 172 -7.52 8.42 15.91
N TYR A 173 -8.29 7.60 15.19
CA TYR A 173 -9.74 7.52 15.32
C TYR A 173 -10.25 7.25 16.74
N THR A 174 -9.64 6.30 17.46
CA THR A 174 -10.11 5.96 18.81
C THR A 174 -9.82 7.06 19.82
N LYS A 175 -8.71 7.80 19.61
CA LYS A 175 -8.38 8.98 20.44
C LYS A 175 -9.36 10.12 20.18
N ALA A 176 -9.72 10.37 18.92
CA ALA A 176 -10.76 11.33 18.57
C ALA A 176 -12.10 10.94 19.18
N TYR A 177 -12.49 9.67 19.05
CA TYR A 177 -13.72 9.14 19.63
C TYR A 177 -13.76 9.27 21.16
N ASP A 178 -12.65 8.99 21.85
CA ASP A 178 -12.56 9.14 23.30
C ASP A 178 -12.65 10.60 23.76
N LYS A 179 -12.14 11.57 23.00
CA LYS A 179 -12.37 13.00 23.28
C LYS A 179 -13.86 13.33 23.25
N VAL A 180 -14.58 12.91 22.20
CA VAL A 180 -16.03 13.11 22.07
C VAL A 180 -16.78 12.45 23.24
N ARG A 181 -16.43 11.22 23.56
CA ARG A 181 -17.06 10.47 24.68
C ARG A 181 -16.89 11.18 26.02
N ARG A 182 -15.68 11.66 26.32
CA ARG A 182 -15.39 12.38 27.59
C ARG A 182 -16.17 13.69 27.69
N ALA A 183 -16.18 14.48 26.61
CA ALA A 183 -16.92 15.74 26.57
C ALA A 183 -18.43 15.51 26.77
N ALA A 184 -18.99 14.47 26.14
CA ALA A 184 -20.41 14.11 26.34
C ALA A 184 -20.74 13.69 27.79
N MET A 185 -19.79 13.08 28.50
CA MET A 185 -19.94 12.69 29.90
C MET A 185 -19.83 13.89 30.88
N SER A 186 -19.06 14.92 30.52
CA SER A 186 -18.86 16.13 31.33
C SER A 186 -19.80 17.28 30.96
N ASN A 187 -20.70 17.10 29.99
CA ASN A 187 -21.55 18.15 29.41
C ASN A 187 -20.74 19.35 28.84
N GLU A 188 -19.51 19.11 28.41
CA GLU A 188 -18.67 20.11 27.76
C GLU A 188 -19.01 20.23 26.28
N VAL A 189 -18.83 21.44 25.74
CA VAL A 189 -18.96 21.69 24.28
C VAL A 189 -17.74 21.18 23.57
N ILE A 190 -17.95 20.34 22.56
CA ILE A 190 -16.85 19.78 21.75
C ILE A 190 -16.46 20.78 20.67
N ASN A 191 -15.20 21.13 20.61
CA ASN A 191 -14.64 21.81 19.45
C ASN A 191 -14.22 20.77 18.40
N PHE A 192 -15.03 20.62 17.34
CA PHE A 192 -14.75 19.64 16.29
C PHE A 192 -13.54 20.00 15.41
N GLU A 193 -13.11 21.27 15.40
CA GLU A 193 -11.89 21.68 14.66
C GLU A 193 -10.61 21.09 15.29
N GLU A 194 -10.65 20.74 16.57
CA GLU A 194 -9.53 20.07 17.26
C GLU A 194 -9.50 18.55 17.05
N LEU A 195 -10.44 18.00 16.31
CA LEU A 195 -10.54 16.57 16.02
C LEU A 195 -10.13 16.21 14.59
N VAL A 196 -9.75 17.21 13.79
CA VAL A 196 -9.39 17.03 12.36
C VAL A 196 -7.88 16.99 12.19
#